data_8d692485c464512142861081eaeef149
#
_entry.id   8d692485c464512142861081eaeef149
#
_cell.length_a   1.000
_cell.length_b   1.000
_cell.length_c   1.000
_cell.angle_alpha   90.00
_cell.angle_beta   90.00
_cell.angle_gamma   90.00
#
_symmetry.space_group_name_H-M   'P 1'
#
loop_
_entity.id
_entity.type
_entity.pdbx_description
1 polymer ?
#
loop_
_entity_poly.entity_id
_entity_poly.type
_entity_poly.pdbx_seq_one_letter_code
_entity_poly.pdbx_strand_id
1 'polypeptide(L)'
;LVHRQAEKYGDKVALKYRDYETAQWIPISWKQFSGSVRQAANAFVALGVEEQENIGIFSQNKPEWFYVDFGAFANRAVTIPFYATSSPAQAQYIINDAQIRFLFVGEQYQYDAAFSIFGFCTSLQQLIIFDRSVVKDPRDVSSIYFDEFMAMGEGLPHNDTVEERTERASYDDLANILYTSGTTGEPKG
;
A
#
# COMPACT_ATOMS: atom_id res chain seq x y z
N LEU A 1 -4.49 16.84 -1.54
CA LEU A 1 -4.53 16.89 -3.01
C LEU A 1 -5.76 16.16 -3.55
N VAL A 2 -5.93 14.85 -3.24
CA VAL A 2 -7.03 14.00 -3.78
C VAL A 2 -8.40 14.58 -3.45
N HIS A 3 -8.65 15.00 -2.19
CA HIS A 3 -9.92 15.60 -1.78
C HIS A 3 -10.29 16.86 -2.59
N ARG A 4 -9.34 17.77 -2.81
CA ARG A 4 -9.57 18.97 -3.63
C ARG A 4 -9.94 18.62 -5.07
N GLN A 5 -9.36 17.55 -5.62
CA GLN A 5 -9.73 17.08 -6.95
C GLN A 5 -11.13 16.45 -6.96
N ALA A 6 -11.50 15.72 -5.89
CA ALA A 6 -12.83 15.15 -5.75
C ALA A 6 -13.91 16.24 -5.61
N GLU A 7 -13.66 17.31 -4.86
CA GLU A 7 -14.55 18.48 -4.80
C GLU A 7 -14.74 19.14 -6.17
N LYS A 8 -13.65 19.25 -6.96
CA LYS A 8 -13.69 19.91 -8.27
C LYS A 8 -14.32 19.06 -9.36
N TYR A 9 -14.06 17.74 -9.36
CA TYR A 9 -14.38 16.87 -10.47
C TYR A 9 -15.49 15.85 -10.16
N GLY A 10 -15.80 15.59 -8.88
CA GLY A 10 -16.93 14.77 -8.45
C GLY A 10 -16.97 13.39 -9.09
N ASP A 11 -18.01 13.16 -9.87
CA ASP A 11 -18.25 11.88 -10.54
C ASP A 11 -17.48 11.70 -11.86
N LYS A 12 -16.62 12.66 -12.26
CA LYS A 12 -15.74 12.45 -13.40
C LYS A 12 -14.73 11.35 -13.10
N VAL A 13 -14.33 10.63 -14.16
CA VAL A 13 -13.38 9.52 -14.05
C VAL A 13 -12.01 10.05 -13.62
N ALA A 14 -11.49 9.49 -12.52
CA ALA A 14 -10.14 9.72 -12.02
C ALA A 14 -9.16 8.72 -12.64
N LEU A 15 -9.51 7.44 -12.63
CA LEU A 15 -8.71 6.36 -13.19
C LEU A 15 -9.60 5.24 -13.73
N LYS A 16 -9.03 4.35 -14.52
CA LYS A 16 -9.69 3.13 -15.00
C LYS A 16 -8.76 1.95 -14.79
N TYR A 17 -9.31 0.81 -14.44
CA TYR A 17 -8.58 -0.44 -14.43
C TYR A 17 -9.24 -1.47 -15.34
N ARG A 18 -8.47 -2.43 -15.80
CA ARG A 18 -8.99 -3.52 -16.61
C ARG A 18 -9.43 -4.65 -15.70
N ASP A 19 -10.71 -4.99 -15.81
CA ASP A 19 -11.22 -6.24 -15.26
C ASP A 19 -10.90 -7.35 -16.26
N TYR A 20 -10.06 -8.29 -15.83
CA TYR A 20 -9.61 -9.38 -16.71
C TYR A 20 -10.63 -10.51 -16.88
N GLU A 21 -11.58 -10.64 -15.96
CA GLU A 21 -12.66 -11.62 -16.06
C GLU A 21 -13.69 -11.20 -17.13
N THR A 22 -14.11 -9.96 -17.08
CA THR A 22 -15.10 -9.39 -18.02
C THR A 22 -14.46 -8.76 -19.26
N ALA A 23 -13.15 -8.58 -19.28
CA ALA A 23 -12.39 -7.85 -20.29
C ALA A 23 -12.84 -6.39 -20.48
N GLN A 24 -13.47 -5.80 -19.47
CA GLN A 24 -13.97 -4.43 -19.50
C GLN A 24 -13.04 -3.46 -18.78
N TRP A 25 -13.10 -2.18 -19.17
CA TRP A 25 -12.49 -1.10 -18.44
C TRP A 25 -13.48 -0.52 -17.43
N ILE A 26 -13.18 -0.69 -16.15
CA ILE A 26 -14.00 -0.22 -15.05
C ILE A 26 -13.53 1.18 -14.64
N PRO A 27 -14.38 2.21 -14.72
CA PRO A 27 -14.03 3.56 -14.29
C PRO A 27 -14.19 3.70 -12.78
N ILE A 28 -13.28 4.49 -12.18
CA ILE A 28 -13.38 4.96 -10.78
C ILE A 28 -13.45 6.48 -10.83
N SER A 29 -14.49 7.08 -10.24
CA SER A 29 -14.62 8.52 -10.17
C SER A 29 -13.70 9.15 -9.13
N TRP A 30 -13.47 10.46 -9.22
CA TRP A 30 -12.71 11.21 -8.21
C TRP A 30 -13.32 11.07 -6.82
N LYS A 31 -14.66 11.07 -6.73
CA LYS A 31 -15.38 10.88 -5.46
C LYS A 31 -15.11 9.50 -4.85
N GLN A 32 -15.23 8.45 -5.66
CA GLN A 32 -14.92 7.08 -5.22
C GLN A 32 -13.46 6.93 -4.81
N PHE A 33 -12.54 7.43 -5.65
CA PHE A 33 -11.11 7.39 -5.37
C PHE A 33 -10.77 8.10 -4.06
N SER A 34 -11.30 9.31 -3.84
CA SER A 34 -11.10 10.06 -2.61
C SER A 34 -11.67 9.35 -1.38
N GLY A 35 -12.81 8.67 -1.52
CA GLY A 35 -13.40 7.85 -0.46
C GLY A 35 -12.48 6.71 -0.05
N SER A 36 -11.99 5.95 -1.04
CA SER A 36 -11.07 4.82 -0.79
C SER A 36 -9.73 5.27 -0.19
N VAL A 37 -9.18 6.39 -0.66
CA VAL A 37 -7.95 6.97 -0.09
C VAL A 37 -8.15 7.36 1.39
N ARG A 38 -9.29 7.99 1.72
CA ARG A 38 -9.61 8.34 3.11
C ARG A 38 -9.75 7.12 3.99
N GLN A 39 -10.44 6.10 3.50
CA GLN A 39 -10.63 4.85 4.23
C GLN A 39 -9.28 4.15 4.49
N ALA A 40 -8.40 4.09 3.49
CA ALA A 40 -7.04 3.57 3.64
C ALA A 40 -6.21 4.39 4.65
N ALA A 41 -6.32 5.73 4.60
CA ALA A 41 -5.63 6.60 5.56
C ALA A 41 -6.07 6.33 7.00
N ASN A 42 -7.37 6.17 7.25
CA ASN A 42 -7.90 5.81 8.56
C ASN A 42 -7.46 4.41 8.99
N ALA A 43 -7.42 3.45 8.04
CA ALA A 43 -6.95 2.09 8.32
C ALA A 43 -5.46 2.07 8.72
N PHE A 44 -4.62 2.91 8.15
CA PHE A 44 -3.22 3.05 8.57
C PHE A 44 -3.10 3.55 10.01
N VAL A 45 -3.92 4.50 10.43
CA VAL A 45 -3.94 4.95 11.83
C VAL A 45 -4.38 3.81 12.75
N ALA A 46 -5.42 3.06 12.38
CA ALA A 46 -5.89 1.92 13.15
C ALA A 46 -4.84 0.80 13.23
N LEU A 47 -4.05 0.61 12.18
CA LEU A 47 -2.93 -0.34 12.12
C LEU A 47 -1.72 0.11 12.95
N GLY A 48 -1.70 1.37 13.43
CA GLY A 48 -0.61 1.93 14.22
C GLY A 48 0.61 2.32 13.38
N VAL A 49 0.38 2.74 12.13
CA VAL A 49 1.45 3.30 11.27
C VAL A 49 1.82 4.70 11.77
N GLU A 50 3.11 4.95 11.87
CA GLU A 50 3.67 6.23 12.33
C GLU A 50 4.06 7.13 11.15
N GLU A 51 4.30 8.43 11.46
CA GLU A 51 4.83 9.38 10.47
C GLU A 51 6.25 8.97 10.05
N GLN A 52 6.56 9.10 8.77
CA GLN A 52 7.84 8.71 8.13
C GLN A 52 8.16 7.21 8.28
N GLU A 53 7.19 6.40 8.64
CA GLU A 53 7.33 4.94 8.63
C GLU A 53 7.27 4.39 7.19
N ASN A 54 8.11 3.40 6.91
CA ASN A 54 8.24 2.78 5.60
C ASN A 54 7.19 1.69 5.38
N ILE A 55 6.39 1.84 4.32
CA ILE A 55 5.34 0.91 3.90
C ILE A 55 5.71 0.29 2.56
N GLY A 56 5.80 -1.03 2.49
CA GLY A 56 6.11 -1.74 1.25
C GLY A 56 4.88 -2.01 0.40
N ILE A 57 5.01 -1.88 -0.93
CA ILE A 57 3.97 -2.25 -1.89
C ILE A 57 4.60 -3.16 -2.95
N PHE A 58 4.34 -4.45 -2.87
CA PHE A 58 4.82 -5.49 -3.77
C PHE A 58 3.67 -6.01 -4.62
N SER A 59 3.33 -5.28 -5.67
CA SER A 59 2.15 -5.56 -6.48
C SER A 59 2.31 -5.05 -7.90
N GLN A 60 1.52 -5.63 -8.80
CA GLN A 60 1.24 -5.03 -10.10
C GLN A 60 0.35 -3.79 -9.92
N ASN A 61 0.22 -2.98 -11.00
CA ASN A 61 -0.62 -1.79 -10.98
C ASN A 61 -2.10 -2.17 -10.84
N LYS A 62 -2.69 -1.81 -9.70
CA LYS A 62 -4.10 -2.03 -9.33
C LYS A 62 -4.66 -0.75 -8.70
N PRO A 63 -5.97 -0.55 -8.63
CA PRO A 63 -6.55 0.58 -7.91
C PRO A 63 -6.14 0.62 -6.44
N GLU A 64 -6.07 -0.54 -5.78
CA GLU A 64 -5.67 -0.72 -4.38
C GLU A 64 -4.28 -0.15 -4.12
N TRP A 65 -3.37 -0.30 -5.07
CA TRP A 65 -2.02 0.27 -5.01
C TRP A 65 -2.08 1.77 -4.76
N PHE A 66 -2.93 2.49 -5.52
CA PHE A 66 -3.09 3.93 -5.37
C PHE A 66 -3.81 4.32 -4.07
N TYR A 67 -4.76 3.50 -3.60
CA TYR A 67 -5.43 3.76 -2.32
C TYR A 67 -4.44 3.70 -1.17
N VAL A 68 -3.54 2.71 -1.19
CA VAL A 68 -2.47 2.54 -0.21
C VAL A 68 -1.47 3.69 -0.29
N ASP A 69 -0.97 4.01 -1.48
CA ASP A 69 0.04 5.04 -1.69
C ASP A 69 -0.45 6.42 -1.20
N PHE A 70 -1.62 6.86 -1.66
CA PHE A 70 -2.19 8.13 -1.22
C PHE A 70 -2.69 8.12 0.22
N GLY A 71 -3.13 6.98 0.74
CA GLY A 71 -3.48 6.80 2.15
C GLY A 71 -2.26 6.91 3.06
N ALA A 72 -1.13 6.32 2.65
CA ALA A 72 0.15 6.45 3.33
C ALA A 72 0.64 7.91 3.33
N PHE A 73 0.57 8.61 2.19
CA PHE A 73 0.93 10.04 2.12
C PHE A 73 0.08 10.92 3.03
N ALA A 74 -1.21 10.62 3.18
CA ALA A 74 -2.07 11.37 4.11
C ALA A 74 -1.63 11.17 5.57
N ASN A 75 -0.95 10.09 5.88
CA ASN A 75 -0.34 9.80 7.17
C ASN A 75 1.14 10.24 7.28
N ARG A 76 1.70 10.87 6.25
CA ARG A 76 3.14 11.18 6.14
C ARG A 76 4.03 9.93 6.23
N ALA A 77 3.50 8.77 5.89
CA ALA A 77 4.27 7.55 5.75
C ALA A 77 4.97 7.51 4.38
N VAL A 78 6.06 6.75 4.31
CA VAL A 78 6.92 6.63 3.12
C VAL A 78 6.56 5.35 2.40
N THR A 79 6.24 5.40 1.10
CA THR A 79 5.96 4.19 0.33
C THR A 79 7.20 3.69 -0.40
N ILE A 80 7.38 2.38 -0.39
CA ILE A 80 8.47 1.68 -1.05
C ILE A 80 7.87 0.69 -2.05
N PRO A 81 7.77 1.07 -3.33
CA PRO A 81 7.28 0.20 -4.37
C PRO A 81 8.34 -0.84 -4.77
N PHE A 82 7.91 -2.09 -4.84
CA PHE A 82 8.69 -3.19 -5.37
C PHE A 82 8.32 -3.44 -6.84
N TYR A 83 9.27 -3.89 -7.64
CA TYR A 83 8.91 -4.47 -8.92
C TYR A 83 8.05 -5.71 -8.69
N ALA A 84 6.92 -5.82 -9.40
CA ALA A 84 5.99 -6.94 -9.25
C ALA A 84 6.63 -8.31 -9.52
N THR A 85 7.76 -8.34 -10.21
CA THR A 85 8.56 -9.52 -10.56
C THR A 85 9.81 -9.69 -9.70
N SER A 86 9.97 -8.90 -8.62
CA SER A 86 11.12 -9.04 -7.72
C SER A 86 11.21 -10.46 -7.16
N SER A 87 12.42 -11.00 -7.10
CA SER A 87 12.64 -12.30 -6.48
C SER A 87 12.48 -12.22 -4.95
N PRO A 88 12.24 -13.36 -4.27
CA PRO A 88 12.20 -13.39 -2.81
C PRO A 88 13.46 -12.78 -2.17
N ALA A 89 14.65 -13.05 -2.71
CA ALA A 89 15.90 -12.50 -2.19
C ALA A 89 15.98 -10.96 -2.31
N GLN A 90 15.54 -10.41 -3.45
CA GLN A 90 15.45 -8.96 -3.63
C GLN A 90 14.44 -8.33 -2.68
N ALA A 91 13.27 -8.96 -2.52
CA ALA A 91 12.24 -8.50 -1.59
C ALA A 91 12.77 -8.52 -0.14
N GLN A 92 13.44 -9.60 0.28
CA GLN A 92 14.05 -9.72 1.61
C GLN A 92 15.06 -8.60 1.87
N TYR A 93 15.93 -8.34 0.89
CA TYR A 93 16.91 -7.27 1.00
C TYR A 93 16.24 -5.92 1.26
N ILE A 94 15.27 -5.55 0.41
CA ILE A 94 14.57 -4.25 0.52
C ILE A 94 13.82 -4.14 1.85
N ILE A 95 13.12 -5.20 2.28
CA ILE A 95 12.37 -5.21 3.53
C ILE A 95 13.30 -4.96 4.72
N ASN A 96 14.45 -5.64 4.75
CA ASN A 96 15.41 -5.51 5.84
C ASN A 96 16.17 -4.17 5.82
N ASP A 97 16.55 -3.69 4.64
CA ASP A 97 17.26 -2.42 4.49
C ASP A 97 16.36 -1.23 4.87
N ALA A 98 15.13 -1.23 4.37
CA ALA A 98 14.15 -0.19 4.65
C ALA A 98 13.35 -0.40 5.95
N GLN A 99 13.58 -1.48 6.71
CA GLN A 99 12.91 -1.79 7.97
C GLN A 99 11.37 -1.77 7.85
N ILE A 100 10.83 -2.37 6.78
CA ILE A 100 9.40 -2.40 6.48
C ILE A 100 8.66 -3.26 7.50
N ARG A 101 7.62 -2.70 8.16
CA ARG A 101 6.73 -3.44 9.08
C ARG A 101 5.52 -4.04 8.37
N PHE A 102 4.96 -3.32 7.41
CA PHE A 102 3.75 -3.70 6.69
C PHE A 102 4.04 -3.78 5.20
N LEU A 103 3.75 -4.93 4.60
CA LEU A 103 3.95 -5.16 3.18
C LEU A 103 2.62 -5.50 2.52
N PHE A 104 2.18 -4.65 1.60
CA PHE A 104 1.03 -4.90 0.74
C PHE A 104 1.47 -5.77 -0.45
N VAL A 105 0.81 -6.91 -0.64
CA VAL A 105 1.15 -7.87 -1.70
C VAL A 105 -0.01 -8.03 -2.67
N GLY A 106 0.29 -8.08 -3.97
CA GLY A 106 -0.71 -8.05 -5.05
C GLY A 106 -1.44 -9.36 -5.24
N GLU A 107 -0.78 -10.31 -5.85
CA GLU A 107 -1.31 -11.58 -6.33
C GLU A 107 -0.58 -12.77 -5.69
N GLN A 108 -0.93 -14.00 -6.08
CA GLN A 108 -0.36 -15.22 -5.49
C GLN A 108 1.17 -15.22 -5.51
N TYR A 109 1.80 -14.82 -6.62
CA TYR A 109 3.25 -14.80 -6.73
C TYR A 109 3.90 -13.88 -5.67
N GLN A 110 3.39 -12.65 -5.50
CA GLN A 110 3.94 -11.69 -4.54
C GLN A 110 3.71 -12.16 -3.10
N TYR A 111 2.54 -12.76 -2.83
CA TYR A 111 2.26 -13.36 -1.54
C TYR A 111 3.22 -14.51 -1.24
N ASP A 112 3.37 -15.47 -2.15
CA ASP A 112 4.24 -16.64 -1.95
C ASP A 112 5.70 -16.20 -1.76
N ALA A 113 6.16 -15.24 -2.57
CA ALA A 113 7.50 -14.67 -2.44
C ALA A 113 7.72 -14.01 -1.08
N ALA A 114 6.80 -13.16 -0.64
CA ALA A 114 6.89 -12.47 0.64
C ALA A 114 6.75 -13.42 1.83
N PHE A 115 5.82 -14.37 1.78
CA PHE A 115 5.63 -15.33 2.85
C PHE A 115 6.83 -16.28 3.02
N SER A 116 7.46 -16.68 1.91
CA SER A 116 8.67 -17.55 1.96
C SER A 116 9.83 -16.93 2.73
N ILE A 117 9.90 -15.60 2.80
CA ILE A 117 10.97 -14.84 3.47
C ILE A 117 10.51 -14.19 4.79
N PHE A 118 9.25 -14.33 5.16
CA PHE A 118 8.64 -13.66 6.32
C PHE A 118 9.45 -13.88 7.60
N GLY A 119 9.87 -15.10 7.87
CA GLY A 119 10.67 -15.46 9.04
C GLY A 119 12.12 -14.95 9.02
N PHE A 120 12.59 -14.40 7.88
CA PHE A 120 13.94 -13.83 7.73
C PHE A 120 13.95 -12.30 7.70
N CYS A 121 12.77 -11.68 7.84
CA CYS A 121 12.58 -10.23 7.86
C CYS A 121 12.16 -9.81 9.26
N THR A 122 13.11 -9.37 10.09
CA THR A 122 12.86 -9.10 11.52
C THR A 122 11.94 -7.92 11.80
N SER A 123 11.87 -6.95 10.87
CA SER A 123 10.95 -5.81 10.95
C SER A 123 9.54 -6.14 10.49
N LEU A 124 9.38 -7.11 9.57
CA LEU A 124 8.10 -7.41 8.93
C LEU A 124 7.13 -8.06 9.92
N GLN A 125 6.00 -7.40 10.15
CA GLN A 125 4.99 -7.84 11.10
C GLN A 125 3.76 -8.44 10.42
N GLN A 126 3.37 -7.89 9.25
CA GLN A 126 2.14 -8.30 8.59
C GLN A 126 2.21 -8.14 7.07
N LEU A 127 1.61 -9.10 6.36
CA LEU A 127 1.27 -8.97 4.95
C LEU A 127 -0.20 -8.56 4.81
N ILE A 128 -0.48 -7.63 3.91
CA ILE A 128 -1.84 -7.23 3.53
C ILE A 128 -2.04 -7.59 2.06
N ILE A 129 -2.98 -8.49 1.77
CA ILE A 129 -3.14 -9.14 0.48
C ILE A 129 -4.23 -8.43 -0.32
N PHE A 130 -3.90 -7.85 -1.49
CA PHE A 130 -4.87 -7.13 -2.33
C PHE A 130 -5.92 -8.03 -2.93
N ASP A 131 -5.51 -9.18 -3.44
CA ASP A 131 -6.39 -10.08 -4.18
C ASP A 131 -7.00 -11.15 -3.29
N ARG A 132 -8.32 -11.15 -3.17
CA ARG A 132 -9.08 -12.11 -2.35
C ARG A 132 -8.97 -13.55 -2.89
N SER A 133 -8.56 -13.72 -4.15
CA SER A 133 -8.33 -15.04 -4.75
C SER A 133 -7.02 -15.71 -4.30
N VAL A 134 -6.12 -14.96 -3.68
CA VAL A 134 -4.88 -15.49 -3.11
C VAL A 134 -5.19 -16.52 -2.04
N VAL A 135 -4.61 -17.70 -2.18
CA VAL A 135 -4.71 -18.79 -1.20
C VAL A 135 -3.55 -18.67 -0.22
N LYS A 136 -3.84 -18.36 1.04
CA LYS A 136 -2.83 -18.26 2.09
C LYS A 136 -2.27 -19.64 2.45
N ASP A 137 -0.97 -19.70 2.76
CA ASP A 137 -0.35 -20.87 3.37
C ASP A 137 -1.07 -21.20 4.70
N PRO A 138 -1.39 -22.47 5.00
CA PRO A 138 -2.05 -22.85 6.26
C PRO A 138 -1.31 -22.42 7.53
N ARG A 139 -0.02 -22.15 7.45
CA ARG A 139 0.81 -21.66 8.57
C ARG A 139 0.72 -20.14 8.77
N ASP A 140 0.14 -19.43 7.80
CA ASP A 140 -0.01 -17.99 7.85
C ASP A 140 -1.23 -17.58 8.69
N VAL A 141 -0.95 -17.19 9.91
CA VAL A 141 -1.97 -16.74 10.88
C VAL A 141 -2.01 -15.22 11.04
N SER A 142 -1.10 -14.49 10.41
CA SER A 142 -0.91 -13.06 10.64
C SER A 142 -1.37 -12.18 9.49
N SER A 143 -1.33 -12.68 8.25
CA SER A 143 -1.72 -11.90 7.07
C SER A 143 -3.23 -11.68 7.02
N ILE A 144 -3.62 -10.49 6.59
CA ILE A 144 -5.02 -10.11 6.36
C ILE A 144 -5.25 -9.78 4.89
N TYR A 145 -6.51 -9.85 4.45
CA TYR A 145 -6.87 -9.35 3.13
C TYR A 145 -7.14 -7.86 3.15
N PHE A 146 -7.08 -7.25 1.99
CA PHE A 146 -7.20 -5.80 1.83
C PHE A 146 -8.56 -5.25 2.27
N ASP A 147 -9.63 -5.99 2.08
CA ASP A 147 -10.96 -5.61 2.57
C ASP A 147 -11.02 -5.60 4.11
N GLU A 148 -10.29 -6.51 4.78
CA GLU A 148 -10.16 -6.51 6.24
C GLU A 148 -9.36 -5.27 6.72
N PHE A 149 -8.26 -4.93 6.01
CA PHE A 149 -7.53 -3.69 6.25
C PHE A 149 -8.42 -2.46 6.07
N MET A 150 -9.14 -2.37 4.95
CA MET A 150 -10.05 -1.25 4.67
C MET A 150 -11.16 -1.14 5.72
N ALA A 151 -11.70 -2.27 6.20
CA ALA A 151 -12.73 -2.28 7.24
C ALA A 151 -12.24 -1.66 8.57
N MET A 152 -10.94 -1.69 8.87
CA MET A 152 -10.37 -1.00 10.04
C MET A 152 -10.57 0.52 9.97
N GLY A 153 -10.65 1.07 8.75
CA GLY A 153 -10.86 2.50 8.51
C GLY A 153 -12.34 2.90 8.32
N GLU A 154 -13.28 1.94 8.35
CA GLU A 154 -14.70 2.22 8.21
C GLU A 154 -15.30 2.88 9.46
N GLY A 155 -16.24 3.79 9.21
CA GLY A 155 -17.05 4.39 10.29
C GLY A 155 -16.29 5.28 11.26
N LEU A 156 -15.00 5.48 11.06
CA LEU A 156 -14.26 6.52 11.77
C LEU A 156 -14.65 7.86 11.14
N PRO A 157 -15.47 8.71 11.83
CA PRO A 157 -15.68 10.07 11.38
C PRO A 157 -14.31 10.73 11.37
N HIS A 158 -14.14 11.80 10.60
CA HIS A 158 -12.90 12.57 10.54
C HIS A 158 -11.87 12.11 11.56
N ASN A 159 -10.84 11.39 11.10
CA ASN A 159 -9.80 10.99 12.02
C ASN A 159 -8.89 12.19 12.20
N ASP A 160 -9.08 12.90 13.32
CA ASP A 160 -8.30 14.08 13.67
C ASP A 160 -6.80 13.82 13.50
N THR A 161 -6.35 12.60 13.76
CA THR A 161 -4.95 12.18 13.56
C THR A 161 -4.49 12.31 12.10
N VAL A 162 -5.31 11.90 11.12
CA VAL A 162 -4.95 12.02 9.68
C VAL A 162 -4.90 13.49 9.27
N GLU A 163 -5.85 14.30 9.73
CA GLU A 163 -5.89 15.74 9.46
C GLU A 163 -4.69 16.45 10.07
N GLU A 164 -4.39 16.20 11.34
CA GLU A 164 -3.22 16.74 12.04
C GLU A 164 -1.89 16.36 11.35
N ARG A 165 -1.76 15.10 10.91
CA ARG A 165 -0.59 14.64 10.16
C ARG A 165 -0.47 15.37 8.82
N THR A 166 -1.57 15.50 8.10
CA THR A 166 -1.61 16.20 6.80
C THR A 166 -1.25 17.69 6.94
N GLU A 167 -1.71 18.35 8.01
CA GLU A 167 -1.38 19.76 8.30
C GLU A 167 0.11 19.98 8.62
N ARG A 168 0.74 18.99 9.26
CA ARG A 168 2.18 19.02 9.58
C ARG A 168 3.08 18.58 8.44
N ALA A 169 2.54 18.19 7.27
CA ALA A 169 3.34 17.76 6.14
C ALA A 169 4.33 18.84 5.70
N SER A 170 5.59 18.44 5.49
CA SER A 170 6.72 19.30 5.16
C SER A 170 7.32 18.93 3.80
N TYR A 171 8.02 19.86 3.18
CA TYR A 171 8.84 19.59 1.99
C TYR A 171 10.06 18.71 2.31
N ASP A 172 10.42 18.60 3.58
CA ASP A 172 11.52 17.73 4.03
C ASP A 172 11.07 16.28 4.29
N ASP A 173 9.75 16.00 4.24
CA ASP A 173 9.23 14.64 4.39
C ASP A 173 9.61 13.78 3.18
N LEU A 174 10.07 12.57 3.45
CA LEU A 174 10.19 11.56 2.40
C LEU A 174 8.79 11.12 1.97
N ALA A 175 8.57 11.02 0.67
CA ALA A 175 7.33 10.50 0.09
C ALA A 175 7.47 9.05 -0.36
N ASN A 176 8.54 8.77 -1.12
CA ASN A 176 8.83 7.44 -1.65
C ASN A 176 10.33 7.15 -1.59
N ILE A 177 10.68 5.87 -1.45
CA ILE A 177 12.04 5.36 -1.69
C ILE A 177 11.96 4.35 -2.82
N LEU A 178 12.69 4.61 -3.91
CA LEU A 178 12.71 3.76 -5.09
C LEU A 178 14.01 2.97 -5.14
N TYR A 179 13.91 1.65 -4.97
CA TYR A 179 15.05 0.76 -5.12
C TYR A 179 15.31 0.44 -6.60
N THR A 180 16.52 0.71 -7.04
CA THR A 180 16.96 0.40 -8.41
C THR A 180 18.07 -0.63 -8.39
N SER A 181 18.17 -1.44 -9.46
CA SER A 181 19.28 -2.36 -9.64
C SER A 181 20.57 -1.56 -9.81
N GLY A 182 21.39 -1.52 -8.78
CA GLY A 182 22.75 -0.94 -8.86
C GLY A 182 23.65 -1.77 -9.76
N THR A 183 24.73 -1.17 -10.27
CA THR A 183 25.78 -1.84 -11.05
C THR A 183 26.56 -2.89 -10.23
N THR A 184 26.33 -2.98 -8.93
CA THR A 184 27.06 -3.83 -7.95
C THR A 184 26.26 -5.00 -7.39
N GLY A 185 25.07 -5.30 -7.94
CA GLY A 185 24.29 -6.49 -7.60
C GLY A 185 23.17 -6.28 -6.56
N GLU A 186 23.36 -5.49 -5.52
CA GLU A 186 22.32 -5.21 -4.53
C GLU A 186 21.50 -3.97 -4.94
N PRO A 187 20.14 -3.99 -4.75
CA PRO A 187 19.33 -2.80 -5.00
C PRO A 187 19.74 -1.64 -4.08
N LYS A 188 19.65 -0.40 -4.60
CA LYS A 188 19.93 0.82 -3.83
C LYS A 188 18.69 1.71 -3.84
N GLY A 189 18.26 2.15 -2.67
CA GLY A 189 17.19 3.09 -2.41
C GLY A 189 17.68 4.48 -2.02
#